data_c0bf4135909250a1c465bcc1ce2199c0
#
_entry.id   c0bf4135909250a1c465bcc1ce2199c0
#
_cell.length_a   1.000
_cell.length_b   1.000
_cell.length_c   1.000
_cell.angle_alpha   90.00
_cell.angle_beta   90.00
_cell.angle_gamma   90.00
#
_symmetry.space_group_name_H-M   'P 1'
#
loop_
_entity.id
_entity.type
_entity.pdbx_description
1 polymer ?
#
loop_
_entity_poly.entity_id
_entity_poly.type
_entity_poly.pdbx_seq_one_letter_code
_entity_poly.pdbx_strand_id
1 'polypeptide(L)'
;MEETYRFSAVIQKEGKWYVSWCPELDIASQGETIEEAIENLKEAIELYLEDEDAQIPAAGQVFTTTIEVFSHAKTSHPISS
;
A
#
# COMPACT_ATOMS: atom_id res chain seq x y z
N MET A 1 3.11 -24.38 -14.09
CA MET A 1 1.77 -23.83 -13.87
C MET A 1 1.88 -22.55 -13.07
N GLU A 2 1.19 -21.54 -13.51
CA GLU A 2 1.26 -20.25 -12.85
C GLU A 2 0.25 -20.17 -11.72
N GLU A 3 0.63 -19.49 -10.68
CA GLU A 3 -0.26 -19.24 -9.58
C GLU A 3 -0.58 -17.76 -9.54
N THR A 4 -1.80 -17.47 -9.21
CA THR A 4 -2.23 -16.09 -9.08
C THR A 4 -2.36 -15.76 -7.62
N TYR A 5 -1.70 -14.72 -7.20
CA TYR A 5 -1.77 -14.24 -5.83
C TYR A 5 -2.54 -12.94 -5.80
N ARG A 6 -3.23 -12.71 -4.71
CA ARG A 6 -3.95 -11.47 -4.52
C ARG A 6 -3.38 -10.74 -3.34
N PHE A 7 -3.03 -9.49 -3.57
CA PHE A 7 -2.51 -8.63 -2.53
C PHE A 7 -3.31 -7.35 -2.51
N SER A 8 -3.35 -6.73 -1.36
CA SER A 8 -4.03 -5.45 -1.21
C SER A 8 -3.10 -4.34 -1.61
N ALA A 9 -3.68 -3.26 -2.09
CA ALA A 9 -2.94 -2.05 -2.39
C ALA A 9 -3.64 -0.88 -1.74
N VAL A 10 -2.89 -0.10 -1.00
CA VAL A 10 -3.40 1.12 -0.39
C VAL A 10 -2.73 2.27 -1.11
N ILE A 11 -3.52 3.22 -1.58
CA ILE A 11 -3.02 4.34 -2.36
C ILE A 11 -3.25 5.61 -1.58
N GLN A 12 -2.24 6.43 -1.50
CA GLN A 12 -2.33 7.69 -0.78
C GLN A 12 -1.68 8.78 -1.62
N LYS A 13 -2.35 9.91 -1.72
CA LYS A 13 -1.77 11.03 -2.45
C LYS A 13 -0.86 11.82 -1.52
N GLU A 14 0.35 12.10 -1.98
CA GLU A 14 1.31 12.88 -1.24
C GLU A 14 1.90 13.92 -2.16
N GLY A 15 1.43 15.15 -2.03
CA GLY A 15 1.88 16.20 -2.91
C GLY A 15 1.52 15.90 -4.34
N LYS A 16 2.52 15.81 -5.19
CA LYS A 16 2.31 15.52 -6.60
C LYS A 16 2.32 14.04 -6.91
N TRP A 17 2.57 13.21 -5.90
CA TRP A 17 2.77 11.80 -6.14
C TRP A 17 1.65 11.00 -5.51
N TYR A 18 1.46 9.81 -6.03
CA TYR A 18 0.61 8.82 -5.38
C TYR A 18 1.53 7.71 -4.89
N VAL A 19 1.40 7.41 -3.61
CA VAL A 19 2.19 6.34 -3.00
C VAL A 19 1.29 5.13 -2.88
N SER A 20 1.81 3.99 -3.25
CA SER A 20 1.09 2.74 -3.15
C SER A 20 1.82 1.83 -2.18
N TRP A 21 1.08 1.01 -1.48
CA TRP A 21 1.65 0.17 -0.44
C TRP A 21 0.88 -1.13 -0.37
N CYS A 22 1.63 -2.22 -0.31
CA CYS A 22 1.07 -3.55 -0.14
C CYS A 22 1.29 -3.98 1.29
N PRO A 23 0.24 -3.99 2.12
CA PRO A 23 0.44 -4.31 3.54
C PRO A 23 0.88 -5.74 3.78
N GLU A 24 0.47 -6.67 2.94
CA GLU A 24 0.84 -8.07 3.17
C GLU A 24 2.34 -8.29 3.08
N LEU A 25 2.99 -7.56 2.19
CA LEU A 25 4.42 -7.74 1.95
C LEU A 25 5.24 -6.56 2.41
N ASP A 26 4.58 -5.47 2.82
CA ASP A 26 5.25 -4.24 3.23
C ASP A 26 6.15 -3.72 2.13
N ILE A 27 5.62 -3.71 0.92
CA ILE A 27 6.31 -3.19 -0.25
C ILE A 27 5.56 -1.94 -0.69
N ALA A 28 6.31 -0.91 -1.03
CA ALA A 28 5.72 0.35 -1.44
C ALA A 28 6.31 0.81 -2.77
N SER A 29 5.55 1.62 -3.47
CA SER A 29 6.02 2.22 -4.70
C SER A 29 5.30 3.56 -4.85
N GLN A 30 5.47 4.21 -5.99
CA GLN A 30 4.84 5.50 -6.20
C GLN A 30 4.69 5.75 -7.68
N GLY A 31 3.89 6.74 -8.02
CA GLY A 31 3.70 7.14 -9.39
C GLY A 31 3.06 8.50 -9.45
N GLU A 32 2.99 9.06 -10.63
CA GLU A 32 2.38 10.37 -10.83
C GLU A 32 0.87 10.28 -10.96
N THR A 33 0.35 9.10 -11.21
CA THR A 33 -1.08 8.85 -11.24
C THR A 33 -1.36 7.62 -10.40
N ILE A 34 -2.63 7.42 -10.08
CA ILE A 34 -3.01 6.24 -9.33
C ILE A 34 -2.67 4.99 -10.11
N GLU A 35 -2.97 4.99 -11.41
CA GLU A 35 -2.68 3.84 -12.24
C GLU A 35 -1.19 3.54 -12.28
N GLU A 36 -0.37 4.58 -12.37
CA GLU A 36 1.06 4.37 -12.41
C GLU A 36 1.57 3.83 -11.08
N ALA A 37 1.04 4.35 -9.98
CA ALA A 37 1.45 3.86 -8.67
C ALA A 37 1.09 2.38 -8.51
N ILE A 38 -0.06 1.97 -9.02
CA ILE A 38 -0.47 0.58 -8.94
C ILE A 38 0.42 -0.29 -9.81
N GLU A 39 0.71 0.16 -11.03
CA GLU A 39 1.56 -0.63 -11.92
C GLU A 39 2.96 -0.76 -11.36
N ASN A 40 3.49 0.31 -10.79
CA ASN A 40 4.82 0.25 -10.22
C ASN A 40 4.85 -0.66 -8.99
N LEU A 41 3.79 -0.64 -8.19
CA LEU A 41 3.72 -1.54 -7.06
C LEU A 41 3.65 -2.98 -7.53
N LYS A 42 2.89 -3.24 -8.58
CA LYS A 42 2.77 -4.58 -9.12
C LYS A 42 4.13 -5.09 -9.58
N GLU A 43 4.89 -4.24 -10.27
CA GLU A 43 6.23 -4.62 -10.69
C GLU A 43 7.11 -4.93 -9.50
N ALA A 44 7.04 -4.10 -8.47
CA ALA A 44 7.87 -4.31 -7.29
C ALA A 44 7.53 -5.64 -6.62
N ILE A 45 6.24 -5.97 -6.56
CA ILE A 45 5.82 -7.23 -5.98
C ILE A 45 6.29 -8.40 -6.84
N GLU A 46 6.20 -8.25 -8.16
CA GLU A 46 6.64 -9.31 -9.05
C GLU A 46 8.12 -9.58 -8.89
N LEU A 47 8.91 -8.53 -8.74
CA LEU A 47 10.34 -8.70 -8.50
C LEU A 47 10.60 -9.39 -7.17
N TYR A 48 9.83 -9.02 -6.15
CA TYR A 48 9.98 -9.65 -4.84
C TYR A 48 9.69 -11.14 -4.94
N LEU A 49 8.66 -11.51 -5.70
CA LEU A 49 8.26 -12.90 -5.78
C LEU A 49 9.24 -13.75 -6.61
N GLU A 50 10.11 -13.11 -7.38
CA GLU A 50 11.13 -13.85 -8.11
C GLU A 50 12.25 -14.33 -7.21
N ASP A 51 12.37 -13.77 -6.02
CA ASP A 51 13.40 -14.17 -5.08
C ASP A 51 13.02 -15.50 -4.46
N GLU A 52 13.93 -16.45 -4.51
CA GLU A 52 13.66 -17.77 -3.94
C GLU A 52 13.40 -17.71 -2.45
N ASP A 53 13.94 -16.69 -1.80
CA ASP A 53 13.74 -16.53 -0.36
C ASP A 53 12.54 -15.68 -0.03
N ALA A 54 11.75 -15.29 -1.02
CA ALA A 54 10.60 -14.46 -0.77
C ALA A 54 9.62 -15.19 0.14
N GLN A 55 9.10 -14.43 1.10
CA GLN A 55 8.13 -14.96 2.04
C GLN A 55 6.76 -14.46 1.67
N ILE A 56 5.87 -15.40 1.38
CA ILE A 56 4.50 -15.04 1.07
C ILE A 56 3.69 -15.37 2.32
N PRO A 57 3.06 -14.39 2.94
CA PRO A 57 2.32 -14.65 4.18
C PRO A 57 1.25 -15.69 3.94
N ALA A 58 0.98 -16.45 4.98
CA ALA A 58 -0.12 -17.39 4.92
C ALA A 58 -1.38 -16.65 4.57
N ALA A 59 -2.27 -17.34 3.93
CA ALA A 59 -3.46 -16.72 3.43
C ALA A 59 -4.21 -16.07 4.56
N GLY A 60 -4.23 -14.81 4.58
CA GLY A 60 -5.04 -14.00 5.45
C GLY A 60 -5.66 -12.95 4.59
N GLN A 61 -6.77 -12.45 5.02
CA GLN A 61 -7.40 -11.38 4.29
C GLN A 61 -7.08 -10.08 4.97
N VAL A 62 -6.76 -9.08 4.16
CA VAL A 62 -6.50 -7.74 4.68
C VAL A 62 -7.74 -6.91 4.42
N PHE A 63 -8.25 -6.29 5.45
CA PHE A 63 -9.39 -5.40 5.32
C PHE A 63 -8.96 -3.99 5.67
N THR A 64 -9.38 -3.03 4.85
CA THR A 64 -9.10 -1.63 5.15
C THR A 64 -10.41 -0.92 5.39
N THR A 65 -10.38 0.01 6.31
CA THR A 65 -11.57 0.78 6.60
C THR A 65 -11.14 2.15 7.09
N THR A 66 -12.13 3.02 7.22
CA THR A 66 -11.91 4.35 7.75
C THR A 66 -12.58 4.44 9.11
N ILE A 67 -11.87 4.99 10.05
CA ILE A 67 -12.48 5.24 11.36
C ILE A 67 -12.43 6.73 11.63
N GLU A 68 -13.40 7.19 12.40
CA GLU A 68 -13.42 8.57 12.82
C GLU A 68 -12.97 8.66 14.25
N VAL A 69 -12.10 9.61 14.50
CA VAL A 69 -11.61 9.81 15.84
C VAL A 69 -11.90 11.25 16.21
N PHE A 70 -12.56 11.42 17.33
CA PHE A 70 -12.91 12.73 17.78
C PHE A 70 -11.80 13.24 18.68
N SER A 71 -11.24 14.39 18.33
CA SER A 71 -10.14 14.94 19.08
C SER A 71 -10.66 15.95 20.08
N HIS A 72 -10.22 15.83 21.30
CA HIS A 72 -10.55 16.83 22.32
C HIS A 72 -9.46 17.85 22.49
N ALA A 73 -8.46 17.83 21.62
CA ALA A 73 -7.38 18.79 21.71
C ALA A 73 -7.92 20.19 21.48
N LYS A 74 -7.48 21.12 22.27
CA LYS A 74 -7.91 22.48 22.11
C LYS A 74 -7.14 23.21 21.05
N THR A 75 -5.95 22.76 20.74
CA THR A 75 -5.23 23.46 19.72
C THR A 75 -5.83 23.15 18.40
N SER A 76 -5.81 24.09 17.55
CA SER A 76 -6.35 23.90 16.26
C SER A 76 -5.28 23.64 15.24
N HIS A 77 -4.12 23.26 15.66
CA HIS A 77 -3.11 22.94 14.70
C HIS A 77 -3.44 21.66 14.02
N PRO A 78 -3.63 21.69 12.74
CA PRO A 78 -3.75 20.43 12.04
C PRO A 78 -2.43 19.77 12.15
N ILE A 79 -2.49 18.55 12.27
CA ILE A 79 -1.37 17.82 12.19
C ILE A 79 -0.96 17.71 10.81
N SER A 80 -0.60 18.33 10.20
CA SER A 80 -0.38 18.19 8.99
C SER A 80 0.51 18.03 8.57
N SER A 81 0.40 18.03 8.13
CA SER A 81 0.70 18.07 7.48
C SER A 81 1.04 18.13 6.31
#